data_819ccfc4092ceebc8536f19a4fd25573
#
_entry.id   819ccfc4092ceebc8536f19a4fd25573
#
_cell.length_a   1.000
_cell.length_b   1.000
_cell.length_c   1.000
_cell.angle_alpha   90.00
_cell.angle_beta   90.00
_cell.angle_gamma   90.00
#
_symmetry.space_group_name_H-M   'P 1'
#
loop_
_entity.id
_entity.type
_entity.pdbx_description
1 polymer ?
#
loop_
_entity_poly.entity_id
_entity_poly.type
_entity_poly.pdbx_seq_one_letter_code
_entity_poly.pdbx_strand_id
1 'polypeptide(L)'
;YFTSCYAMRARENACFAVLANQAGRAGTVEMYPPDSPAQPHHCGGAIFFGPDGEVLASSQRDVIEDEMVITELTAEAIAAERSLPNYTLKTRRPELYGELIKEQVQY
;
A
#
# COMPACT_ATOMS: atom_id res chain seq x y z
N TYR A 1 -4.99 -5.01 8.43
CA TYR A 1 -3.91 -4.10 8.82
C TYR A 1 -3.22 -3.45 7.62
N PHE A 2 -2.64 -4.24 6.70
CA PHE A 2 -1.94 -3.70 5.52
C PHE A 2 -2.85 -2.86 4.63
N THR A 3 -4.07 -3.32 4.37
CA THR A 3 -5.04 -2.60 3.54
C THR A 3 -5.27 -1.18 4.04
N SER A 4 -5.50 -1.01 5.34
CA SER A 4 -5.75 0.30 5.94
C SER A 4 -4.55 1.24 5.85
N CYS A 5 -3.33 0.72 6.06
CA CYS A 5 -2.12 1.53 5.96
C CYS A 5 -1.88 2.06 4.54
N TYR A 6 -2.04 1.21 3.52
CA TYR A 6 -1.80 1.61 2.13
C TYR A 6 -2.92 2.49 1.58
N ALA A 7 -4.17 2.23 1.94
CA ALA A 7 -5.30 3.09 1.63
C ALA A 7 -5.06 4.53 2.14
N MET A 8 -4.60 4.65 3.39
CA MET A 8 -4.26 5.95 3.98
C MET A 8 -3.12 6.64 3.22
N ARG A 9 -2.06 5.91 2.82
CA ARG A 9 -0.95 6.47 2.04
C ARG A 9 -1.40 6.98 0.67
N ALA A 10 -2.30 6.26 -0.01
CA ALA A 10 -2.90 6.70 -1.25
C ALA A 10 -3.64 8.03 -1.04
N ARG A 11 -4.51 8.09 -0.05
CA ARG A 11 -5.34 9.26 0.27
C ARG A 11 -4.52 10.47 0.71
N GLU A 12 -3.57 10.34 1.62
CA GLU A 12 -2.73 11.44 2.12
C GLU A 12 -1.96 12.13 0.99
N ASN A 13 -1.56 11.37 -0.01
CA ASN A 13 -0.78 11.87 -1.14
C ASN A 13 -1.62 12.15 -2.39
N ALA A 14 -2.93 11.86 -2.34
CA ALA A 14 -3.84 11.91 -3.48
C ALA A 14 -3.19 11.28 -4.72
N CYS A 15 -2.83 10.02 -4.60
CA CYS A 15 -2.22 9.21 -5.66
C CYS A 15 -2.78 7.80 -5.65
N PHE A 16 -2.66 7.09 -6.77
CA PHE A 16 -2.90 5.66 -6.78
C PHE A 16 -1.79 4.94 -6.03
N ALA A 17 -2.15 3.88 -5.32
CA ALA A 17 -1.21 2.96 -4.73
C ALA A 17 -1.50 1.53 -5.17
N VAL A 18 -0.45 0.78 -5.45
CA VAL A 18 -0.55 -0.63 -5.81
C VAL A 18 0.24 -1.44 -4.83
N LEU A 19 -0.41 -2.39 -4.21
CA LEU A 19 0.22 -3.40 -3.37
C LEU A 19 0.23 -4.72 -4.16
N ALA A 20 1.40 -5.28 -4.36
CA ALA A 20 1.57 -6.62 -4.91
C ALA A 20 2.37 -7.45 -3.91
N ASN A 21 1.82 -8.57 -3.48
CA ASN A 21 2.46 -9.45 -2.51
C ASN A 21 2.82 -10.78 -3.17
N GLN A 22 3.82 -11.43 -2.61
CA GLN A 22 4.21 -12.76 -3.01
C GLN A 22 3.12 -13.78 -2.62
N ALA A 23 2.93 -14.79 -3.45
CA ALA A 23 2.00 -15.90 -3.19
C ALA A 23 2.75 -17.23 -3.15
N GLY A 24 2.18 -18.19 -2.43
CA GLY A 24 2.69 -19.54 -2.40
C GLY A 24 3.84 -19.75 -1.41
N ARG A 25 4.64 -20.78 -1.66
CA ARG A 25 5.69 -21.21 -0.72
C ARG A 25 6.80 -20.17 -0.61
N ALA A 26 7.08 -19.74 0.61
CA ALA A 26 8.09 -18.72 0.92
C ALA A 26 9.53 -19.27 1.05
N GLY A 27 9.73 -20.57 0.81
CA GLY A 27 11.00 -21.26 0.99
C GLY A 27 10.86 -22.48 1.86
N THR A 28 11.98 -23.02 2.33
CA THR A 28 12.01 -24.17 3.24
C THR A 28 12.75 -23.79 4.51
N VAL A 29 12.12 -23.99 5.64
CA VAL A 29 12.72 -23.82 6.96
C VAL A 29 13.10 -25.19 7.50
N GLU A 30 14.38 -25.39 7.80
CA GLU A 30 14.95 -26.68 8.18
C GLU A 30 14.32 -27.30 9.43
N MET A 31 13.77 -26.46 10.34
CA MET A 31 13.14 -26.96 11.56
C MET A 31 11.81 -27.71 11.29
N TYR A 32 11.25 -27.62 10.10
CA TYR A 32 10.02 -28.32 9.71
C TYR A 32 10.30 -29.30 8.58
N PRO A 33 9.62 -30.47 8.54
CA PRO A 33 9.68 -31.35 7.38
C PRO A 33 9.31 -30.60 6.09
N PRO A 34 9.92 -30.93 4.93
CA PRO A 34 9.68 -30.23 3.68
C PRO A 34 8.20 -30.12 3.26
N ASP A 35 7.40 -31.13 3.55
CA ASP A 35 5.97 -31.18 3.21
C ASP A 35 5.05 -30.77 4.37
N SER A 36 5.61 -30.22 5.44
CA SER A 36 4.85 -29.78 6.60
C SER A 36 3.96 -28.59 6.28
N PRO A 37 2.70 -28.56 6.75
CA PRO A 37 1.85 -27.38 6.66
C PRO A 37 2.39 -26.19 7.48
N ALA A 38 3.35 -26.42 8.37
CA ALA A 38 4.03 -25.39 9.14
C ALA A 38 5.13 -24.66 8.33
N GLN A 39 5.46 -25.15 7.13
CA GLN A 39 6.35 -24.39 6.24
C GLN A 39 5.76 -23.04 5.89
N PRO A 40 6.58 -21.96 5.84
CA PRO A 40 6.07 -20.62 5.61
C PRO A 40 5.49 -20.46 4.20
N HIS A 41 4.33 -19.82 4.15
CA HIS A 41 3.66 -19.45 2.92
C HIS A 41 3.37 -17.95 2.90
N HIS A 42 3.50 -17.37 1.73
CA HIS A 42 3.00 -16.03 1.46
C HIS A 42 1.52 -16.11 1.09
N CYS A 43 0.71 -15.24 1.68
CA CYS A 43 -0.74 -15.24 1.48
C CYS A 43 -1.17 -14.62 0.13
N GLY A 44 -0.23 -14.16 -0.69
CA GLY A 44 -0.58 -13.47 -1.91
C GLY A 44 -1.27 -12.13 -1.67
N GLY A 45 -1.98 -11.69 -2.68
CA GLY A 45 -2.78 -10.46 -2.65
C GLY A 45 -2.17 -9.35 -3.49
N ALA A 46 -2.99 -8.84 -4.41
CA ALA A 46 -2.74 -7.61 -5.14
C ALA A 46 -3.92 -6.67 -4.89
N ILE A 47 -3.66 -5.41 -4.61
CA ILE A 47 -4.70 -4.41 -4.33
C ILE A 47 -4.32 -3.12 -5.01
N PHE A 48 -5.28 -2.51 -5.70
CA PHE A 48 -5.20 -1.15 -6.23
C PHE A 48 -6.04 -0.22 -5.37
N PHE A 49 -5.44 0.87 -4.93
CA PHE A 49 -6.12 1.94 -4.20
C PHE A 49 -6.23 3.19 -5.06
N GLY A 50 -7.40 3.83 -5.00
CA GLY A 50 -7.63 5.14 -5.58
C GLY A 50 -6.98 6.27 -4.78
N PRO A 51 -6.92 7.49 -5.36
CA PRO A 51 -6.39 8.68 -4.68
C PRO A 51 -7.19 9.09 -3.44
N ASP A 52 -8.41 8.63 -3.33
CA ASP A 52 -9.34 8.78 -2.19
C ASP A 52 -9.13 7.71 -1.11
N GLY A 53 -8.27 6.71 -1.36
CA GLY A 53 -8.01 5.57 -0.49
C GLY A 53 -8.98 4.41 -0.64
N GLU A 54 -9.93 4.48 -1.56
CA GLU A 54 -10.86 3.38 -1.82
C GLU A 54 -10.19 2.27 -2.62
N VAL A 55 -10.65 1.03 -2.41
CA VAL A 55 -10.16 -0.12 -3.16
C VAL A 55 -10.82 -0.15 -4.54
N LEU A 56 -10.02 -0.01 -5.59
CA LEU A 56 -10.49 -0.07 -6.97
C LEU A 56 -10.60 -1.50 -7.49
N ALA A 57 -9.64 -2.33 -7.16
CA ALA A 57 -9.61 -3.74 -7.51
C ALA A 57 -8.70 -4.50 -6.54
N SER A 58 -9.02 -5.77 -6.32
CA SER A 58 -8.19 -6.65 -5.49
C SER A 58 -8.28 -8.09 -5.98
N SER A 59 -7.19 -8.84 -5.77
CA SER A 59 -7.19 -10.29 -5.89
C SER A 59 -7.99 -10.94 -4.76
N GLN A 60 -8.36 -12.19 -4.97
CA GLN A 60 -8.94 -13.01 -3.89
C GLN A 60 -7.85 -13.35 -2.88
N ARG A 61 -8.18 -13.24 -1.60
CA ARG A 61 -7.30 -13.70 -0.53
C ARG A 61 -7.34 -15.21 -0.42
N ASP A 62 -6.21 -15.77 -0.01
CA ASP A 62 -6.06 -17.20 0.29
C ASP A 62 -6.19 -18.14 -0.92
N VAL A 63 -6.15 -17.60 -2.13
CA VAL A 63 -6.06 -18.39 -3.36
C VAL A 63 -4.59 -18.47 -3.78
N ILE A 64 -4.06 -19.68 -3.89
CA ILE A 64 -2.67 -19.94 -4.31
C ILE A 64 -2.61 -20.19 -5.82
N GLU A 65 -3.39 -19.47 -6.56
CA GLU A 65 -3.44 -19.55 -8.03
C GLU A 65 -2.96 -18.24 -8.63
N ASP A 66 -2.43 -18.32 -9.84
CA ASP A 66 -2.05 -17.13 -10.59
C ASP A 66 -3.30 -16.32 -10.93
N GLU A 67 -3.33 -15.08 -10.50
CA GLU A 67 -4.45 -14.16 -10.73
C GLU A 67 -3.97 -12.86 -11.35
N MET A 68 -4.69 -12.36 -12.32
CA MET A 68 -4.47 -11.06 -12.93
C MET A 68 -5.51 -10.07 -12.43
N VAL A 69 -5.07 -9.00 -11.78
CA VAL A 69 -5.93 -7.90 -11.33
C VAL A 69 -5.73 -6.70 -12.24
N ILE A 70 -6.79 -6.21 -12.84
CA ILE A 70 -6.78 -5.09 -13.77
C ILE A 70 -7.75 -4.00 -13.30
N THR A 71 -7.33 -2.75 -13.39
CA THR A 71 -8.20 -1.60 -13.15
C THR A 71 -7.74 -0.41 -13.99
N GLU A 72 -8.60 0.58 -14.11
CA GLU A 72 -8.31 1.83 -14.81
C GLU A 72 -7.81 2.88 -13.82
N LEU A 73 -6.74 3.60 -14.20
CA LEU A 73 -6.16 4.68 -13.42
C LEU A 73 -6.25 5.96 -14.25
N THR A 74 -7.00 6.95 -13.76
CA THR A 74 -7.26 8.18 -14.51
C THR A 74 -6.60 9.40 -13.87
N ALA A 75 -6.14 10.33 -14.71
CA ALA A 75 -5.61 11.60 -14.23
C ALA A 75 -6.69 12.45 -13.55
N GLU A 76 -7.93 12.31 -13.98
CA GLU A 76 -9.10 13.03 -13.46
C GLU A 76 -9.36 12.64 -12.00
N ALA A 77 -9.22 11.38 -11.63
CA ALA A 77 -9.36 10.93 -10.24
C ALA A 77 -8.33 11.60 -9.31
N ILE A 78 -7.07 11.70 -9.77
CA ILE A 78 -6.02 12.42 -9.03
C ILE A 78 -6.36 13.90 -8.92
N ALA A 79 -6.78 14.52 -10.02
CA ALA A 79 -7.10 15.94 -10.05
C ALA A 79 -8.29 16.28 -9.14
N ALA A 80 -9.31 15.41 -9.13
CA ALA A 80 -10.47 15.56 -8.25
C ALA A 80 -10.06 15.58 -6.79
N GLU A 81 -9.30 14.59 -6.34
CA GLU A 81 -8.86 14.49 -4.93
C GLU A 81 -7.93 15.64 -4.53
N ARG A 82 -7.00 16.03 -5.41
CA ARG A 82 -6.11 17.18 -5.19
C ARG A 82 -6.81 18.52 -5.21
N SER A 83 -8.02 18.61 -5.76
CA SER A 83 -8.83 19.84 -5.76
C SER A 83 -9.47 20.12 -4.41
N LEU A 84 -9.65 19.12 -3.58
CA LEU A 84 -10.31 19.23 -2.28
C LEU A 84 -9.62 20.26 -1.37
N PRO A 85 -10.41 21.07 -0.62
CA PRO A 85 -9.85 22.07 0.29
C PRO A 85 -8.94 21.50 1.38
N ASN A 86 -9.24 20.29 1.82
CA ASN A 86 -8.53 19.58 2.89
C ASN A 86 -7.42 18.64 2.38
N TYR A 87 -7.03 18.76 1.10
CA TYR A 87 -5.90 17.99 0.59
C TYR A 87 -4.64 18.27 1.40
N THR A 88 -4.02 17.22 1.92
CA THR A 88 -2.96 17.28 2.92
C THR A 88 -1.80 18.20 2.51
N LEU A 89 -1.36 18.15 1.26
CA LEU A 89 -0.26 19.00 0.81
C LEU A 89 -0.63 20.49 0.71
N LYS A 90 -1.93 20.83 0.55
CA LYS A 90 -2.41 22.23 0.58
C LYS A 90 -2.48 22.79 2.01
N THR A 91 -2.75 21.93 2.98
CA THR A 91 -2.95 22.32 4.37
C THR A 91 -1.68 22.29 5.20
N ARG A 92 -0.58 21.82 4.62
CA ARG A 92 0.72 21.83 5.30
C ARG A 92 1.16 23.25 5.64
N ARG A 93 1.82 23.37 6.77
CA ARG A 93 2.38 24.62 7.31
C ARG A 93 3.92 24.55 7.35
N PRO A 94 4.62 24.54 6.19
CA PRO A 94 6.09 24.39 6.15
C PRO A 94 6.81 25.45 7.00
N GLU A 95 6.23 26.62 7.16
CA GLU A 95 6.76 27.71 7.99
C GLU A 95 6.89 27.35 9.47
N LEU A 96 6.18 26.30 9.92
CA LEU A 96 6.25 25.81 11.31
C LEU A 96 7.29 24.70 11.51
N TYR A 97 7.90 24.20 10.44
CA TYR A 97 8.79 23.03 10.51
C TYR A 97 10.26 23.37 10.75
N GLY A 98 10.57 24.64 11.10
CA GLY A 98 11.94 25.11 11.28
C GLY A 98 12.81 24.22 12.15
N GLU A 99 12.27 23.69 13.26
CA GLU A 99 13.02 22.78 14.15
C GLU A 99 13.20 21.37 13.52
N LEU A 100 12.27 20.92 12.69
CA LEU A 100 12.34 19.60 12.06
C LEU A 100 13.36 19.51 10.93
N ILE A 101 13.74 20.64 10.34
CA ILE A 101 14.72 20.70 9.26
C ILE A 101 16.13 21.03 9.74
N LYS A 102 16.32 21.28 11.04
CA LYS A 102 17.64 21.43 11.62
C LYS A 102 18.37 20.10 11.62
N GLU A 103 19.68 20.16 11.40
CA GLU A 103 20.54 18.99 11.52
C GLU A 103 20.41 18.40 12.92
N GLN A 104 19.98 17.14 12.99
CA GLN A 104 19.86 16.46 14.28
C GLN A 104 21.22 15.89 14.66
N VAL A 105 21.71 16.29 15.82
CA VAL A 105 22.92 15.70 16.39
C VAL A 105 22.62 14.24 16.71
N GLN A 106 23.28 13.35 16.03
CA GLN A 106 23.22 11.91 16.35
C GLN A 106 23.96 11.70 17.67
N TYR A 107 23.26 11.14 18.64
CA TYR A 107 23.84 10.71 19.91
C TYR A 107 24.44 9.31 19.77
#